data_18c61ea1acf1b4753ab8d2ee76fea73b
#
_entry.id   18c61ea1acf1b4753ab8d2ee76fea73b
#
_cell.length_a   1.000
_cell.length_b   1.000
_cell.length_c   1.000
_cell.angle_alpha   90.00
_cell.angle_beta   90.00
_cell.angle_gamma   90.00
#
_symmetry.space_group_name_H-M   'P 1'
#
loop_
_entity.id
_entity.type
_entity.pdbx_description
1 polymer ?
#
loop_
_entity_poly.entity_id
_entity_poly.type
_entity_poly.pdbx_seq_one_letter_code
_entity_poly.pdbx_strand_id
1 'polypeptide(L)' 'MIKDVLKEIVKAIVDNPEQVKVSEIDGDQTVILEVSVAEGDLGKVIGRNGRTITAIRSILASVGGKNGRRYVLELVE' A
#
# COMPACT_ATOMS: atom_id res chain seq x y z
N MET A 1 4.89 10.92 4.50
CA MET A 1 5.71 9.96 5.25
C MET A 1 5.33 8.52 4.92
N ILE A 2 4.22 8.04 5.48
CA ILE A 2 3.86 6.63 5.23
C ILE A 2 3.54 6.38 3.77
N LYS A 3 2.98 7.36 3.08
CA LYS A 3 2.70 7.25 1.65
C LYS A 3 3.98 6.98 0.86
N ASP A 4 5.04 7.68 1.19
CA ASP A 4 6.31 7.52 0.49
C ASP A 4 6.95 6.17 0.79
N VAL A 5 6.85 5.71 2.03
CA VAL A 5 7.37 4.39 2.41
C VAL A 5 6.62 3.30 1.67
N LEU A 6 5.29 3.39 1.63
CA LEU A 6 4.47 2.41 0.92
C LEU A 6 4.82 2.39 -0.57
N LYS A 7 5.01 3.56 -1.17
CA LYS A 7 5.36 3.64 -2.57
C LYS A 7 6.68 2.93 -2.84
N GLU A 8 7.68 3.12 -1.99
CA GLU A 8 8.97 2.46 -2.17
C GLU A 8 8.87 0.94 -2.01
N ILE A 9 8.05 0.48 -1.07
CA ILE A 9 7.83 -0.96 -0.90
C ILE A 9 7.23 -1.55 -2.17
N VAL A 10 6.19 -0.92 -2.71
CA VAL A 10 5.51 -1.42 -3.90
C VAL A 10 6.44 -1.37 -5.11
N LYS A 11 7.20 -0.30 -5.27
CA LYS A 11 8.16 -0.18 -6.37
C LYS A 11 9.21 -1.30 -6.34
N ALA A 12 9.56 -1.77 -5.16
CA ALA A 12 10.56 -2.83 -5.02
C ALA A 12 10.01 -4.20 -5.42
N ILE A 13 8.69 -4.35 -5.50
CA ILE A 13 8.04 -5.64 -5.76
C ILE A 13 7.65 -5.81 -7.22
N VAL A 14 7.26 -4.72 -7.88
CA VAL A 14 6.67 -4.79 -9.23
C VAL A 14 7.72 -4.72 -10.33
N ASP A 15 7.31 -5.10 -11.54
CA ASP A 15 8.20 -5.03 -12.71
C ASP A 15 8.25 -3.64 -13.33
N ASN A 16 7.22 -2.83 -13.13
CA ASN A 16 7.12 -1.50 -13.72
C ASN A 16 7.01 -0.45 -12.62
N PRO A 17 8.11 -0.20 -11.90
CA PRO A 17 8.06 0.73 -10.76
C PRO A 17 7.70 2.17 -11.16
N GLU A 18 7.96 2.54 -12.41
CA GLU A 18 7.65 3.89 -12.88
C GLU A 18 6.15 4.13 -12.96
N GLN A 19 5.33 3.09 -12.93
CA GLN A 19 3.88 3.21 -12.99
C GLN A 19 3.20 3.12 -11.63
N VAL A 20 3.99 3.01 -10.58
CA VAL A 20 3.43 2.95 -9.22
C VAL A 20 2.98 4.35 -8.79
N LYS A 21 1.73 4.44 -8.35
CA LYS A 21 1.17 5.68 -7.81
C LYS A 21 0.50 5.37 -6.48
N VAL A 22 0.73 6.23 -5.51
CA VAL A 22 0.10 6.10 -4.21
C VAL A 22 -0.56 7.43 -3.87
N SER A 23 -1.84 7.38 -3.56
CA SER A 23 -2.62 8.55 -3.15
C SER A 23 -3.04 8.36 -1.70
N GLU A 24 -3.12 9.47 -0.99
CA GLU A 24 -3.50 9.45 0.42
C GLU A 24 -4.76 10.27 0.62
N ILE A 25 -5.77 9.64 1.21
CA ILE A 25 -7.00 10.33 1.59
C ILE A 25 -6.99 10.40 3.10
N ASP A 26 -6.77 11.59 3.63
CA ASP A 26 -6.56 11.80 5.05
C ASP A 26 -7.87 12.17 5.75
N GLY A 27 -8.44 11.23 6.47
CA GLY A 27 -9.59 11.46 7.32
C GLY A 27 -9.15 11.69 8.75
N ASP A 28 -10.12 11.86 9.63
CA ASP A 28 -9.87 12.16 11.03
C ASP A 28 -9.11 11.03 11.72
N GLN A 29 -9.73 9.87 11.75
CA GLN A 29 -9.16 8.69 12.42
C GLN A 29 -8.59 7.69 11.43
N THR A 30 -8.94 7.82 10.16
CA THR A 30 -8.60 6.84 9.13
C THR A 30 -7.90 7.52 7.97
N VAL A 31 -6.81 6.91 7.52
CA VAL A 31 -6.09 7.34 6.33
C VAL A 31 -6.22 6.22 5.31
N ILE A 32 -6.72 6.54 4.13
CA ILE A 32 -6.83 5.57 3.05
C ILE A 32 -5.66 5.79 2.09
N LEU A 33 -4.91 4.72 1.85
CA LEU A 33 -3.79 4.74 0.93
C LEU A 33 -4.19 3.94 -0.31
N GLU A 34 -4.38 4.64 -1.41
CA GLU A 34 -4.76 4.01 -2.68
C GLU A 34 -3.52 3.77 -3.52
N VAL A 35 -3.30 2.52 -3.90
CA VAL A 35 -2.12 2.12 -4.67
C VAL A 35 -2.57 1.68 -6.05
N SER A 36 -1.95 2.26 -7.08
CA SER A 36 -2.16 1.90 -8.47
C SER A 36 -0.84 1.44 -9.06
N VAL A 37 -0.89 0.35 -9.82
CA VAL A 37 0.30 -0.21 -10.47
C VAL A 37 -0.02 -0.52 -11.92
N ALA A 38 1.01 -0.89 -12.69
CA ALA A 38 0.82 -1.28 -14.08
C ALA A 38 -0.08 -2.50 -14.18
N GLU A 39 -0.82 -2.57 -15.27
CA GLU A 39 -1.58 -3.77 -15.59
C GLU A 39 -0.62 -4.95 -15.67
N GLY A 40 -0.93 -5.99 -14.97
CA GLY A 40 -0.04 -7.15 -14.91
C GLY A 40 0.82 -7.18 -13.66
N ASP A 41 0.96 -6.07 -12.95
CA ASP A 41 1.74 -6.03 -11.71
C ASP A 41 0.89 -6.22 -10.46
N LEU A 42 -0.43 -6.12 -10.61
CA LEU A 42 -1.33 -6.22 -9.46
C LEU A 42 -1.14 -7.53 -8.70
N GLY A 43 -0.98 -8.63 -9.43
CA GLY A 43 -0.77 -9.93 -8.79
C GLY A 43 0.48 -10.00 -7.95
N LYS A 44 1.51 -9.21 -8.29
CA LYS A 44 2.75 -9.18 -7.51
C LYS A 44 2.55 -8.46 -6.18
N VAL A 45 1.69 -7.46 -6.17
CA VAL A 45 1.38 -6.74 -4.93
C VAL A 45 0.51 -7.60 -4.02
N ILE A 46 -0.43 -8.34 -4.60
CA ILE A 46 -1.27 -9.24 -3.83
C ILE A 46 -0.44 -10.40 -3.28
N GLY A 47 0.39 -10.98 -4.13
CA GLY A 47 1.23 -12.11 -3.76
C GLY A 47 0.48 -13.43 -3.75
N ARG A 48 1.23 -14.52 -3.64
CA ARG A 48 0.64 -15.85 -3.61
C ARG A 48 -0.28 -15.98 -2.38
N ASN A 49 -1.53 -16.35 -2.63
CA ASN A 49 -2.54 -16.50 -1.57
C ASN A 49 -2.73 -15.22 -0.75
N GLY A 50 -2.43 -14.07 -1.36
CA GLY A 50 -2.62 -12.78 -0.70
C GLY A 50 -1.58 -12.47 0.36
N ARG A 51 -0.46 -13.20 0.39
CA ARG A 51 0.53 -13.04 1.47
C ARG A 51 1.22 -11.69 1.48
N THR A 52 1.55 -11.17 0.30
CA THR A 52 2.25 -9.89 0.21
C THR A 52 1.37 -8.75 0.70
N ILE A 53 0.14 -8.69 0.19
CA ILE A 53 -0.77 -7.61 0.59
C ILE A 53 -1.12 -7.70 2.08
N THR A 54 -1.25 -8.91 2.60
CA THR A 54 -1.52 -9.11 4.02
C THR A 54 -0.35 -8.62 4.87
N ALA A 55 0.88 -8.91 4.43
CA ALA A 55 2.07 -8.45 5.14
C ALA A 55 2.15 -6.93 5.14
N ILE A 56 1.86 -6.30 4.00
CA ILE A 56 1.88 -4.84 3.91
C ILE A 56 0.83 -4.24 4.84
N ARG A 57 -0.37 -4.82 4.86
CA ARG A 57 -1.43 -4.35 5.74
C ARG A 57 -1.04 -4.48 7.21
N SER A 58 -0.31 -5.53 7.58
CA SER A 58 0.16 -5.71 8.94
C SER A 58 1.15 -4.62 9.34
N ILE A 59 2.05 -4.26 8.42
CA ILE A 59 3.00 -3.17 8.67
C ILE A 59 2.24 -1.86 8.87
N LEU A 60 1.26 -1.60 8.01
CA LEU A 60 0.47 -0.37 8.13
C LEU A 60 -0.31 -0.32 9.43
N ALA A 61 -0.82 -1.47 9.89
CA ALA A 61 -1.53 -1.53 11.15
C ALA A 61 -0.61 -1.18 12.33
N SER A 62 0.64 -1.64 12.26
CA SER A 62 1.61 -1.32 13.31
C SER A 62 1.92 0.17 13.34
N VAL A 63 2.09 0.79 12.17
CA VAL A 63 2.33 2.22 12.09
C VAL A 63 1.12 3.00 12.61
N GLY A 64 -0.08 2.56 12.24
CA GLY A 64 -1.30 3.18 12.69
C GLY A 64 -1.47 3.11 14.20
N GLY A 65 -1.17 1.95 14.77
CA GLY A 65 -1.24 1.77 16.22
C GLY A 65 -0.33 2.74 16.96
N LYS A 66 0.88 2.95 16.43
CA LYS A 66 1.81 3.89 17.02
C LYS A 66 1.29 5.33 16.96
N ASN A 67 0.63 5.68 15.87
CA ASN A 67 0.18 7.06 15.63
C ASN A 67 -1.25 7.33 16.09
N GLY A 68 -1.95 6.32 16.61
CA GLY A 68 -3.33 6.47 17.01
C GLY A 68 -4.29 6.65 15.85
N ARG A 69 -3.92 6.16 14.66
CA ARG A 69 -4.75 6.28 13.45
C ARG A 69 -4.84 4.92 12.77
N ARG A 70 -5.86 4.77 11.95
CA ARG A 70 -6.05 3.55 11.18
C ARG A 70 -5.65 3.80 9.73
N TYR A 71 -4.70 3.02 9.24
CA TYR A 71 -4.31 3.06 7.84
C TYR A 71 -4.98 1.93 7.08
N VAL A 72 -5.62 2.25 5.96
CA VAL A 72 -6.31 1.29 5.11
C VAL A 72 -5.65 1.32 3.75
N LEU A 73 -5.29 0.15 3.25
CA LEU A 73 -4.68 0.00 1.93
C LEU A 73 -5.75 -0.45 0.94
N GLU A 74 -5.89 0.28 -0.15
CA GLU A 74 -6.77 -0.09 -1.24
C GLU A 74 -6.00 -0.19 -2.54
N LEU A 75 -6.21 -1.27 -3.28
CA LEU A 75 -5.61 -1.44 -4.60
C LEU A 75 -6.59 -0.92 -5.64
N VAL A 76 -6.10 -0.07 -6.52
CA VAL A 76 -6.90 0.55 -7.58
C VAL A 76 -6.40 0.01 -8.91
N GLU A 77 -7.33 -0.35 -9.79
CA GLU A 77 -6.96 -0.84 -11.12
C GLU A 77 -6.77 0.29 -12.12
#